data_deb834ce8dc1db145a1379b4621b36a5
#
_entry.id   deb834ce8dc1db145a1379b4621b36a5
#
_cell.length_a   1.000
_cell.length_b   1.000
_cell.length_c   1.000
_cell.angle_alpha   90.00
_cell.angle_beta   90.00
_cell.angle_gamma   90.00
#
_symmetry.space_group_name_H-M   'P 1'
#
loop_
_entity.id
_entity.type
_entity.pdbx_description
1 polymer ?
#
loop_
_entity_poly.entity_id
_entity_poly.type
_entity_poly.pdbx_seq_one_letter_code
_entity_poly.pdbx_strand_id
1 'polypeptide(L)'
;QPELRRALEKLGEKNLFSNINPFDKNRENERFSDETMEGIVRACYEMGSVCTGALIVVEQAIMLTEYESTGIALDCIVSPQVLINIFEHNTPLHDGAIIVRGDRIVSATCYLPLSDNMGISKELGTRHRAAVGMSEVSDALIVTVSEETGYVSVAMGGQLVRNVTPEYLKKRLESISKKSVEIGRLKKIWKGWRSHEKGVCLLYTSDAAD
;
A
#
# COMPACT_ATOMS: atom_id res chain seq x y z
N GLN A 1 -34.35 -14.28 -2.16
CA GLN A 1 -34.13 -13.25 -3.18
C GLN A 1 -32.63 -13.25 -3.51
N PRO A 2 -32.22 -13.80 -4.68
CA PRO A 2 -30.80 -13.99 -5.03
C PRO A 2 -30.04 -12.67 -5.22
N GLU A 3 -30.74 -11.59 -5.58
CA GLU A 3 -30.14 -10.28 -5.81
C GLU A 3 -29.60 -9.63 -4.54
N LEU A 4 -30.32 -9.79 -3.43
CA LEU A 4 -29.93 -9.27 -2.11
C LEU A 4 -28.69 -10.02 -1.56
N ARG A 5 -28.60 -11.31 -1.83
CA ARG A 5 -27.45 -12.14 -1.47
C ARG A 5 -26.21 -11.71 -2.23
N ARG A 6 -26.32 -11.51 -3.57
CA ARG A 6 -25.23 -10.99 -4.40
C ARG A 6 -24.82 -9.56 -4.04
N ALA A 7 -25.76 -8.71 -3.62
CA ALA A 7 -25.45 -7.38 -3.16
C ALA A 7 -24.71 -7.40 -1.82
N LEU A 8 -25.10 -8.29 -0.88
CA LEU A 8 -24.42 -8.49 0.39
C LEU A 8 -23.06 -9.16 0.24
N GLU A 9 -22.90 -10.11 -0.69
CA GLU A 9 -21.60 -10.71 -1.03
C GLU A 9 -20.66 -9.64 -1.60
N LYS A 10 -21.11 -8.80 -2.54
CA LYS A 10 -20.32 -7.67 -3.07
C LYS A 10 -20.02 -6.57 -2.03
N LEU A 11 -20.89 -6.38 -1.03
CA LEU A 11 -20.63 -5.48 0.10
C LEU A 11 -19.67 -6.11 1.11
N GLY A 12 -19.69 -7.44 1.24
CA GLY A 12 -18.75 -8.21 2.07
C GLY A 12 -17.36 -8.29 1.46
N GLU A 13 -17.25 -8.42 0.14
CA GLU A 13 -15.97 -8.39 -0.60
C GLU A 13 -15.30 -7.01 -0.53
N LYS A 14 -16.08 -5.93 -0.50
CA LYS A 14 -15.57 -4.61 -0.13
C LYS A 14 -15.54 -4.54 1.39
N ASN A 15 -14.41 -4.87 1.99
CA ASN A 15 -14.14 -4.82 3.43
C ASN A 15 -14.46 -3.45 4.07
N LEU A 16 -15.72 -2.99 3.98
CA LEU A 16 -16.20 -1.74 4.56
C LEU A 16 -16.20 -1.79 6.09
N PHE A 17 -16.19 -2.99 6.67
CA PHE A 17 -16.22 -3.21 8.13
C PHE A 17 -14.85 -3.49 8.76
N SER A 18 -13.82 -3.85 7.99
CA SER A 18 -12.47 -4.10 8.54
C SER A 18 -11.77 -2.82 9.03
N ASN A 19 -12.27 -1.65 8.64
CA ASN A 19 -11.73 -0.35 9.06
C ASN A 19 -12.28 0.19 10.39
N ILE A 20 -13.09 -0.60 11.13
CA ILE A 20 -13.66 -0.18 12.43
C ILE A 20 -13.04 -1.02 13.54
N ASN A 21 -11.73 -1.07 13.62
CA ASN A 21 -11.05 -1.53 14.84
C ASN A 21 -10.68 -0.30 15.68
N PRO A 22 -11.40 -0.01 16.80
CA PRO A 22 -11.11 1.14 17.65
C PRO A 22 -9.82 0.98 18.46
N PHE A 23 -9.14 -0.16 18.37
CA PHE A 23 -7.92 -0.47 19.13
C PHE A 23 -6.61 -0.18 18.39
N ASP A 24 -6.65 0.22 17.12
CA ASP A 24 -5.44 0.51 16.35
C ASP A 24 -4.99 1.96 16.55
N LYS A 25 -4.57 2.26 17.80
CA LYS A 25 -4.02 3.59 18.18
C LYS A 25 -2.68 3.92 17.53
N ASN A 26 -2.00 2.95 16.92
CA ASN A 26 -0.68 3.14 16.31
C ASN A 26 -0.73 3.64 14.86
N ARG A 27 -1.90 3.71 14.24
CA ARG A 27 -2.06 4.15 12.84
C ARG A 27 -1.94 5.66 12.60
N GLU A 28 -1.85 6.47 13.65
CA GLU A 28 -1.79 7.94 13.49
C GLU A 28 -0.43 8.48 13.02
N ASN A 29 0.61 7.63 12.95
CA ASN A 29 1.98 8.03 12.61
C ASN A 29 2.58 7.33 11.37
N GLU A 30 1.80 6.60 10.58
CA GLU A 30 2.30 5.97 9.36
C GLU A 30 2.44 7.00 8.23
N ARG A 31 3.23 8.05 8.48
CA ARG A 31 3.67 8.97 7.44
C ARG A 31 4.84 8.34 6.71
N PHE A 32 4.70 8.24 5.43
CA PHE A 32 5.76 7.93 4.52
C PHE A 32 6.76 9.09 4.52
N SER A 33 7.93 8.90 5.10
CA SER A 33 8.94 9.95 5.24
C SER A 33 9.65 10.26 3.93
N ASP A 34 10.23 11.45 3.82
CA ASP A 34 11.06 11.82 2.67
C ASP A 34 12.27 10.88 2.55
N GLU A 35 12.83 10.42 3.67
CA GLU A 35 13.95 9.47 3.71
C GLU A 35 13.56 8.12 3.10
N THR A 36 12.37 7.61 3.42
CA THR A 36 11.84 6.38 2.82
C THR A 36 11.62 6.54 1.32
N MET A 37 11.06 7.67 0.88
CA MET A 37 10.87 7.95 -0.55
C MET A 37 12.20 7.96 -1.31
N GLU A 38 13.18 8.71 -0.80
CA GLU A 38 14.51 8.78 -1.40
C GLU A 38 15.22 7.44 -1.37
N GLY A 39 15.02 6.67 -0.28
CA GLY A 39 15.53 5.32 -0.13
C GLY A 39 15.01 4.37 -1.20
N ILE A 40 13.71 4.37 -1.46
CA ILE A 40 13.09 3.55 -2.51
C ILE A 40 13.59 3.97 -3.90
N VAL A 41 13.56 5.28 -4.20
CA VAL A 41 14.04 5.79 -5.48
C VAL A 41 15.47 5.34 -5.71
N ARG A 42 16.37 5.63 -4.77
CA ARG A 42 17.79 5.27 -4.89
C ARG A 42 17.98 3.77 -5.09
N ALA A 43 17.35 2.92 -4.28
CA ALA A 43 17.47 1.47 -4.39
C ALA A 43 17.02 0.97 -5.77
N CYS A 44 15.87 1.45 -6.28
CA CYS A 44 15.35 1.03 -7.58
C CYS A 44 16.33 1.32 -8.72
N TYR A 45 16.98 2.49 -8.73
CA TYR A 45 17.92 2.84 -9.79
C TYR A 45 19.30 2.21 -9.61
N GLU A 46 19.77 1.98 -8.38
CA GLU A 46 20.96 1.18 -8.11
C GLU A 46 20.76 -0.28 -8.57
N MET A 47 19.63 -0.91 -8.23
CA MET A 47 19.26 -2.25 -8.71
C MET A 47 19.10 -2.28 -10.24
N GLY A 48 18.47 -1.27 -10.81
CA GLY A 48 18.31 -1.15 -12.27
C GLY A 48 19.66 -1.09 -13.00
N SER A 49 20.66 -0.40 -12.45
CA SER A 49 21.99 -0.27 -13.05
C SER A 49 22.74 -1.59 -13.19
N VAL A 50 22.41 -2.57 -12.34
CA VAL A 50 22.99 -3.93 -12.34
C VAL A 50 21.99 -5.01 -12.76
N CYS A 51 20.84 -4.61 -13.30
CA CYS A 51 19.77 -5.50 -13.74
C CYS A 51 19.26 -6.46 -12.64
N THR A 52 19.24 -6.02 -11.39
CA THR A 52 18.61 -6.77 -10.30
C THR A 52 17.11 -6.50 -10.32
N GLY A 53 16.30 -7.55 -10.50
CA GLY A 53 14.85 -7.47 -10.54
C GLY A 53 14.26 -7.20 -9.17
N ALA A 54 13.29 -6.28 -9.06
CA ALA A 54 12.61 -5.97 -7.81
C ALA A 54 11.11 -5.76 -8.01
N LEU A 55 10.33 -6.03 -6.94
CA LEU A 55 8.89 -5.80 -6.88
C LEU A 55 8.52 -5.23 -5.51
N ILE A 56 8.21 -3.94 -5.48
CA ILE A 56 7.96 -3.17 -4.25
C ILE A 56 6.53 -2.68 -4.25
N VAL A 57 5.75 -3.09 -3.26
CA VAL A 57 4.36 -2.65 -3.07
C VAL A 57 4.31 -1.62 -1.95
N VAL A 58 3.91 -0.40 -2.26
CA VAL A 58 3.71 0.67 -1.28
C VAL A 58 2.23 0.74 -0.93
N GLU A 59 1.91 0.24 0.26
CA GLU A 59 0.54 0.20 0.79
C GLU A 59 0.00 1.62 1.03
N GLN A 60 -1.28 1.84 0.72
CA GLN A 60 -1.95 3.10 0.98
C GLN A 60 -3.12 2.94 1.96
N ALA A 61 -4.36 3.17 1.52
CA ALA A 61 -5.54 3.10 2.39
C ALA A 61 -6.08 1.69 2.56
N ILE A 62 -5.92 0.85 1.55
CA ILE A 62 -6.35 -0.56 1.56
C ILE A 62 -5.23 -1.40 2.17
N MET A 63 -5.53 -2.09 3.28
CA MET A 63 -4.58 -3.00 3.91
C MET A 63 -4.36 -4.25 3.07
N LEU A 64 -3.10 -4.65 2.98
CA LEU A 64 -2.67 -5.80 2.19
C LEU A 64 -2.36 -7.03 3.05
N THR A 65 -3.03 -7.17 4.21
CA THR A 65 -2.77 -8.23 5.21
C THR A 65 -2.88 -9.64 4.61
N GLU A 66 -3.77 -9.84 3.64
CA GLU A 66 -3.92 -11.12 2.95
C GLU A 66 -2.63 -11.50 2.19
N TYR A 67 -2.08 -10.54 1.43
CA TYR A 67 -0.83 -10.74 0.69
C TYR A 67 0.40 -10.76 1.60
N GLU A 68 0.41 -9.94 2.64
CA GLU A 68 1.45 -9.92 3.68
C GLU A 68 1.61 -11.29 4.34
N SER A 69 0.50 -11.98 4.62
CA SER A 69 0.51 -13.31 5.26
C SER A 69 1.09 -14.43 4.39
N THR A 70 1.23 -14.22 3.07
CA THR A 70 1.86 -15.19 2.15
C THR A 70 3.37 -15.14 2.18
N GLY A 71 3.95 -14.06 2.70
CA GLY A 71 5.38 -13.81 2.74
C GLY A 71 6.01 -14.07 4.09
N ILE A 72 7.26 -13.63 4.20
CA ILE A 72 8.08 -13.69 5.41
C ILE A 72 8.01 -12.34 6.11
N ALA A 73 7.53 -12.31 7.35
CA ALA A 73 7.47 -11.09 8.15
C ALA A 73 8.89 -10.58 8.47
N LEU A 74 9.17 -9.31 8.21
CA LEU A 74 10.47 -8.68 8.43
C LEU A 74 10.41 -7.59 9.50
N ASP A 75 9.44 -6.67 9.38
CA ASP A 75 9.27 -5.51 10.27
C ASP A 75 10.54 -4.66 10.46
N CYS A 76 11.16 -4.22 9.36
CA CYS A 76 12.37 -3.41 9.37
C CYS A 76 12.16 -2.03 8.70
N ILE A 77 13.02 -1.05 9.06
CA ILE A 77 12.99 0.28 8.46
C ILE A 77 13.44 0.21 7.00
N VAL A 78 12.75 0.94 6.13
CA VAL A 78 13.13 1.08 4.73
C VAL A 78 14.47 1.81 4.61
N SER A 79 15.43 1.19 3.96
CA SER A 79 16.67 1.84 3.55
C SER A 79 17.15 1.28 2.21
N PRO A 80 17.95 2.03 1.42
CA PRO A 80 18.44 1.55 0.13
C PRO A 80 19.20 0.23 0.27
N GLN A 81 20.02 0.10 1.32
CA GLN A 81 20.85 -1.08 1.55
C GLN A 81 20.01 -2.31 1.87
N VAL A 82 18.96 -2.15 2.68
CA VAL A 82 18.04 -3.26 3.01
C VAL A 82 17.30 -3.71 1.76
N LEU A 83 16.76 -2.77 0.96
CA LEU A 83 16.07 -3.09 -0.29
C LEU A 83 16.96 -3.85 -1.27
N ILE A 84 18.19 -3.37 -1.50
CA ILE A 84 19.15 -4.01 -2.39
C ILE A 84 19.48 -5.43 -1.89
N ASN A 85 19.74 -5.61 -0.59
CA ASN A 85 20.05 -6.91 -0.02
C ASN A 85 18.86 -7.90 -0.08
N ILE A 86 17.62 -7.43 0.05
CA ILE A 86 16.45 -8.29 -0.10
C ILE A 86 16.37 -8.85 -1.53
N PHE A 87 16.58 -8.01 -2.55
CA PHE A 87 16.43 -8.40 -3.95
C PHE A 87 17.70 -8.96 -4.59
N GLU A 88 18.81 -9.05 -3.83
CA GLU A 88 20.05 -9.66 -4.31
C GLU A 88 19.83 -11.10 -4.74
N HIS A 89 20.38 -11.47 -5.90
CA HIS A 89 20.19 -12.82 -6.48
C HIS A 89 20.66 -13.93 -5.54
N ASN A 90 19.95 -15.04 -5.57
CA ASN A 90 20.21 -16.24 -4.77
C ASN A 90 20.10 -16.04 -3.25
N THR A 91 19.44 -14.97 -2.78
CA THR A 91 19.07 -14.83 -1.36
C THR A 91 17.69 -15.43 -1.11
N PRO A 92 17.38 -15.83 0.14
CA PRO A 92 16.05 -16.40 0.46
C PRO A 92 14.87 -15.44 0.30
N LEU A 93 15.13 -14.14 0.20
CA LEU A 93 14.10 -13.09 0.20
C LEU A 93 13.84 -12.47 -1.19
N HIS A 94 14.63 -12.80 -2.22
CA HIS A 94 14.60 -12.09 -3.50
C HIS A 94 13.41 -12.45 -4.41
N ASP A 95 12.82 -13.62 -4.20
CA ASP A 95 11.69 -14.08 -5.03
C ASP A 95 10.36 -13.63 -4.43
N GLY A 96 9.57 -12.93 -5.23
CA GLY A 96 8.31 -12.33 -4.82
C GLY A 96 8.36 -10.82 -4.61
N ALA A 97 7.40 -10.29 -3.88
CA ALA A 97 7.26 -8.87 -3.60
C ALA A 97 7.59 -8.53 -2.14
N ILE A 98 8.00 -7.29 -1.91
CA ILE A 98 7.98 -6.71 -0.57
C ILE A 98 6.75 -5.81 -0.40
N ILE A 99 6.24 -5.74 0.82
CA ILE A 99 5.18 -4.80 1.20
C ILE A 99 5.78 -3.75 2.14
N VAL A 100 5.62 -2.50 1.74
CA VAL A 100 6.04 -1.32 2.52
C VAL A 100 4.79 -0.64 3.07
N ARG A 101 4.74 -0.48 4.38
CA ARG A 101 3.69 0.24 5.12
C ARG A 101 4.33 1.36 5.92
N GLY A 102 3.99 2.61 5.58
CA GLY A 102 4.70 3.77 6.14
C GLY A 102 6.20 3.67 5.87
N ASP A 103 7.01 3.81 6.90
CA ASP A 103 8.48 3.75 6.80
C ASP A 103 9.07 2.34 7.01
N ARG A 104 8.23 1.30 6.98
CA ARG A 104 8.68 -0.07 7.29
C ARG A 104 8.39 -1.05 6.18
N ILE A 105 9.33 -1.96 5.96
CA ILE A 105 9.10 -3.19 5.18
C ILE A 105 8.45 -4.18 6.15
N VAL A 106 7.18 -4.52 5.92
CA VAL A 106 6.44 -5.42 6.80
C VAL A 106 6.62 -6.88 6.43
N SER A 107 6.77 -7.19 5.15
CA SER A 107 6.94 -8.56 4.66
C SER A 107 7.73 -8.59 3.35
N ALA A 108 8.40 -9.71 3.08
CA ALA A 108 9.07 -9.99 1.81
C ALA A 108 8.62 -11.36 1.26
N THR A 109 9.00 -11.68 0.01
CA THR A 109 8.57 -12.92 -0.69
C THR A 109 7.04 -13.07 -0.77
N CYS A 110 6.30 -11.95 -0.79
CA CYS A 110 4.85 -11.99 -0.89
C CYS A 110 4.41 -12.40 -2.29
N TYR A 111 3.40 -13.29 -2.36
CA TYR A 111 2.78 -13.67 -3.62
C TYR A 111 1.67 -12.68 -3.99
N LEU A 112 1.74 -12.15 -5.20
CA LEU A 112 0.78 -11.20 -5.74
C LEU A 112 -0.04 -11.81 -6.88
N PRO A 113 -1.28 -11.36 -7.10
CA PRO A 113 -2.09 -11.79 -8.24
C PRO A 113 -1.43 -11.32 -9.54
N LEU A 114 -1.46 -12.18 -10.55
CA LEU A 114 -1.03 -11.84 -11.91
C LEU A 114 -2.22 -11.27 -12.68
N SER A 115 -1.98 -10.19 -13.43
CA SER A 115 -3.00 -9.65 -14.32
C SER A 115 -3.26 -10.59 -15.50
N ASP A 116 -4.54 -10.82 -15.79
CA ASP A 116 -5.02 -11.55 -16.99
C ASP A 116 -5.18 -10.63 -18.21
N ASN A 117 -4.81 -9.36 -18.09
CA ASN A 117 -4.97 -8.38 -19.15
C ASN A 117 -4.10 -8.71 -20.36
N MET A 118 -4.74 -9.12 -21.46
CA MET A 118 -4.08 -9.46 -22.74
C MET A 118 -3.44 -8.25 -23.42
N GLY A 119 -3.76 -7.02 -23.00
CA GLY A 119 -3.14 -5.78 -23.50
C GLY A 119 -1.73 -5.53 -22.96
N ILE A 120 -1.29 -6.29 -21.95
CA ILE A 120 0.07 -6.22 -21.46
C ILE A 120 0.99 -6.94 -22.45
N SER A 121 2.06 -6.26 -22.88
CA SER A 121 3.03 -6.86 -23.81
C SER A 121 3.53 -8.22 -23.27
N LYS A 122 3.59 -9.21 -24.15
CA LYS A 122 4.08 -10.56 -23.82
C LYS A 122 5.57 -10.57 -23.44
N GLU A 123 6.28 -9.50 -23.75
CA GLU A 123 7.69 -9.29 -23.39
C GLU A 123 7.88 -8.92 -21.91
N LEU A 124 6.79 -8.64 -21.19
CA LEU A 124 6.88 -8.30 -19.77
C LEU A 124 6.89 -9.55 -18.91
N GLY A 125 7.92 -9.66 -18.08
CA GLY A 125 8.10 -10.77 -17.14
C GLY A 125 7.04 -10.80 -16.04
N THR A 126 7.11 -11.86 -15.23
CA THR A 126 6.14 -12.15 -14.16
C THR A 126 5.98 -11.01 -13.15
N ARG A 127 7.08 -10.31 -12.79
CA ARG A 127 7.05 -9.16 -11.87
C ARG A 127 6.21 -8.00 -12.38
N HIS A 128 6.27 -7.70 -13.68
CA HIS A 128 5.43 -6.66 -14.27
C HIS A 128 3.96 -7.05 -14.28
N ARG A 129 3.65 -8.31 -14.60
CA ARG A 129 2.27 -8.82 -14.58
C ARG A 129 1.70 -8.85 -13.16
N ALA A 130 2.54 -9.18 -12.16
CA ALA A 130 2.18 -9.10 -10.75
C ALA A 130 1.96 -7.65 -10.30
N ALA A 131 2.79 -6.71 -10.79
CA ALA A 131 2.62 -5.29 -10.49
C ALA A 131 1.27 -4.76 -11.00
N VAL A 132 0.90 -5.10 -12.23
CA VAL A 132 -0.42 -4.69 -12.77
C VAL A 132 -1.54 -5.38 -12.01
N GLY A 133 -1.48 -6.72 -11.82
CA GLY A 133 -2.53 -7.47 -11.12
C GLY A 133 -2.79 -6.96 -9.72
N MET A 134 -1.73 -6.66 -8.96
CA MET A 134 -1.88 -6.06 -7.64
C MET A 134 -2.49 -4.66 -7.69
N SER A 135 -2.16 -3.86 -8.71
CA SER A 135 -2.72 -2.52 -8.89
C SER A 135 -4.18 -2.52 -9.36
N GLU A 136 -4.70 -3.63 -9.89
CA GLU A 136 -6.10 -3.80 -10.27
C GLU A 136 -7.00 -4.05 -9.04
N VAL A 137 -6.47 -4.71 -8.01
CA VAL A 137 -7.23 -5.14 -6.83
C VAL A 137 -7.00 -4.26 -5.59
N SER A 138 -6.04 -3.33 -5.66
CA SER A 138 -5.70 -2.42 -4.54
C SER A 138 -5.46 -0.99 -5.01
N ASP A 139 -5.37 -0.08 -4.04
CA ASP A 139 -4.96 1.32 -4.29
C ASP A 139 -3.45 1.52 -4.14
N ALA A 140 -2.69 0.44 -3.92
CA ALA A 140 -1.25 0.49 -3.72
C ALA A 140 -0.52 1.07 -4.94
N LEU A 141 0.64 1.68 -4.70
CA LEU A 141 1.62 1.98 -5.74
C LEU A 141 2.61 0.84 -5.81
N ILE A 142 2.76 0.26 -7.00
CA ILE A 142 3.70 -0.85 -7.19
C ILE A 142 4.84 -0.36 -8.07
N VAL A 143 6.07 -0.55 -7.58
CA VAL A 143 7.30 -0.26 -8.31
C VAL A 143 7.96 -1.58 -8.70
N THR A 144 8.32 -1.73 -9.96
CA THR A 144 9.04 -2.91 -10.44
C THR A 144 10.30 -2.50 -11.20
N VAL A 145 11.37 -3.24 -10.96
CA VAL A 145 12.64 -3.14 -11.69
C VAL A 145 12.79 -4.39 -12.55
N SER A 146 13.06 -4.19 -13.84
CA SER A 146 13.26 -5.29 -14.79
C SER A 146 14.65 -5.91 -14.62
N GLU A 147 14.72 -7.23 -14.48
CA GLU A 147 16.00 -7.97 -14.48
C GLU A 147 16.62 -8.10 -15.88
N GLU A 148 15.86 -7.86 -16.94
CA GLU A 148 16.36 -7.94 -18.31
C GLU A 148 16.92 -6.60 -18.81
N THR A 149 16.25 -5.49 -18.45
CA THR A 149 16.56 -4.17 -19.01
C THR A 149 17.03 -3.15 -17.98
N GLY A 150 16.89 -3.45 -16.68
CA GLY A 150 17.14 -2.50 -15.60
C GLY A 150 16.12 -1.35 -15.50
N TYR A 151 15.12 -1.32 -16.38
CA TYR A 151 14.13 -0.23 -16.37
C TYR A 151 13.22 -0.30 -15.15
N VAL A 152 13.01 0.86 -14.55
CA VAL A 152 12.05 1.04 -13.46
C VAL A 152 10.69 1.36 -14.06
N SER A 153 9.67 0.66 -13.59
CA SER A 153 8.27 0.86 -14.00
C SER A 153 7.36 1.01 -12.78
N VAL A 154 6.24 1.69 -12.95
CA VAL A 154 5.27 1.95 -11.90
C VAL A 154 3.88 1.49 -12.34
N ALA A 155 3.20 0.70 -11.50
CA ALA A 155 1.82 0.30 -11.71
C ALA A 155 0.89 0.92 -10.66
N MET A 156 -0.26 1.41 -11.09
CA MET A 156 -1.32 1.94 -10.24
C MET A 156 -2.67 1.91 -10.98
N GLY A 157 -3.73 1.42 -10.32
CA GLY A 157 -5.09 1.37 -10.91
C GLY A 157 -5.18 0.58 -12.22
N GLY A 158 -4.45 -0.53 -12.33
CA GLY A 158 -4.43 -1.39 -13.52
C GLY A 158 -3.58 -0.86 -14.68
N GLN A 159 -2.89 0.27 -14.50
CA GLN A 159 -2.05 0.88 -15.54
C GLN A 159 -0.58 0.77 -15.20
N LEU A 160 0.24 0.42 -16.18
CA LEU A 160 1.69 0.33 -16.07
C LEU A 160 2.36 1.45 -16.88
N VAL A 161 3.16 2.27 -16.20
CA VAL A 161 4.05 3.25 -16.85
C VAL A 161 5.46 2.70 -16.80
N ARG A 162 6.04 2.46 -17.99
CA ARG A 162 7.36 1.84 -18.14
C ARG A 162 8.47 2.90 -18.24
N ASN A 163 9.69 2.50 -17.85
CA ASN A 163 10.90 3.31 -17.97
C ASN A 163 10.73 4.72 -17.42
N VAL A 164 10.28 4.79 -16.17
CA VAL A 164 10.08 6.07 -15.48
C VAL A 164 11.42 6.66 -15.03
N THR A 165 11.50 8.00 -14.96
CA THR A 165 12.68 8.68 -14.42
C THR A 165 12.64 8.75 -12.89
N PRO A 166 13.79 8.97 -12.21
CA PRO A 166 13.83 9.15 -10.75
C PRO A 166 12.87 10.23 -10.26
N GLU A 167 12.77 11.34 -10.98
CA GLU A 167 11.90 12.47 -10.63
C GLU A 167 10.43 12.09 -10.75
N TYR A 168 10.06 11.30 -11.77
CA TYR A 168 8.70 10.80 -11.92
C TYR A 168 8.32 9.87 -10.77
N LEU A 169 9.20 8.91 -10.42
CA LEU A 169 8.97 7.98 -9.32
C LEU A 169 8.83 8.75 -8.00
N LYS A 170 9.75 9.69 -7.71
CA LYS A 170 9.69 10.54 -6.51
C LYS A 170 8.37 11.30 -6.43
N LYS A 171 7.95 11.95 -7.53
CA LYS A 171 6.68 12.68 -7.60
C LYS A 171 5.46 11.79 -7.33
N ARG A 172 5.49 10.54 -7.81
CA ARG A 172 4.40 9.57 -7.53
C ARG A 172 4.36 9.19 -6.06
N LEU A 173 5.51 8.90 -5.45
CA LEU A 173 5.61 8.61 -4.02
C LEU A 173 5.15 9.80 -3.16
N GLU A 174 5.57 11.03 -3.50
CA GLU A 174 5.10 12.24 -2.83
C GLU A 174 3.57 12.44 -2.91
N SER A 175 2.97 12.11 -4.05
CA SER A 175 1.52 12.25 -4.24
C SER A 175 0.73 11.33 -3.30
N ILE A 176 1.27 10.16 -2.98
CA ILE A 176 0.68 9.21 -2.02
C ILE A 176 0.85 9.71 -0.60
N SER A 177 2.04 10.17 -0.22
CA SER A 177 2.33 10.73 1.11
C SER A 177 1.40 11.90 1.44
N LYS A 178 1.21 12.84 0.50
CA LYS A 178 0.32 14.01 0.67
C LYS A 178 -1.15 13.61 0.78
N LYS A 179 -1.61 12.65 -0.02
CA LYS A 179 -3.00 12.17 -0.01
C LYS A 179 -3.37 11.51 1.33
N SER A 180 -2.46 10.76 1.92
CA SER A 180 -2.66 10.15 3.23
C SER A 180 -2.79 11.18 4.36
N VAL A 181 -2.07 12.31 4.27
CA VAL A 181 -2.15 13.43 5.23
C VAL A 181 -3.52 14.12 5.18
N GLU A 182 -4.08 14.33 3.99
CA GLU A 182 -5.41 14.96 3.84
C GLU A 182 -6.52 14.09 4.41
N ILE A 183 -6.49 12.79 4.15
CA ILE A 183 -7.46 11.83 4.72
C ILE A 183 -7.37 11.79 6.25
N GLY A 184 -6.15 11.83 6.80
CA GLY A 184 -5.92 11.90 8.25
C GLY A 184 -6.47 13.18 8.88
N ARG A 185 -6.31 14.33 8.22
CA ARG A 185 -6.86 15.63 8.68
C ARG A 185 -8.39 15.63 8.68
N LEU A 186 -9.02 15.12 7.63
CA LEU A 186 -10.48 15.01 7.53
C LEU A 186 -11.06 14.10 8.62
N LYS A 187 -10.41 12.97 8.90
CA LYS A 187 -10.79 12.05 9.98
C LYS A 187 -10.67 12.71 11.37
N LYS A 188 -9.64 13.54 11.62
CA LYS A 188 -9.48 14.30 12.88
C LYS A 188 -10.58 15.36 13.06
N ILE A 189 -10.93 16.08 12.01
CA ILE A 189 -12.03 17.08 12.03
C ILE A 189 -13.35 16.38 12.33
N TRP A 190 -13.62 15.24 11.72
CA TRP A 190 -14.86 14.47 11.91
C TRP A 190 -14.98 13.85 13.32
N LYS A 191 -13.87 13.37 13.89
CA LYS A 191 -13.82 12.92 15.29
C LYS A 191 -14.03 14.06 16.28
N GLY A 192 -13.46 15.25 16.02
CA GLY A 192 -13.67 16.44 16.84
C GLY A 192 -15.13 16.90 16.86
N TRP A 193 -15.83 16.79 15.74
CA TRP A 193 -17.25 17.18 15.65
C TRP A 193 -18.14 16.22 16.42
N ARG A 194 -17.86 14.92 16.40
CA ARG A 194 -18.63 13.90 17.13
C ARG A 194 -18.41 13.93 18.64
N SER A 195 -17.31 14.50 19.14
CA SER A 195 -17.06 14.70 20.58
C SER A 195 -17.79 15.92 21.13
N HIS A 196 -18.16 16.89 20.29
CA HIS A 196 -18.89 18.08 20.72
C HIS A 196 -20.40 17.84 20.91
N GLU A 197 -20.98 16.83 20.23
CA GLU A 197 -22.39 16.46 20.40
C GLU A 197 -22.70 15.67 21.69
N LYS A 198 -21.68 15.16 22.40
CA LYS A 198 -21.88 14.43 23.67
C LYS A 198 -21.92 15.32 24.92
N GLY A 199 -21.87 16.63 24.76
CA GLY A 199 -21.86 17.62 25.86
C GLY A 199 -23.22 18.27 26.19
N VAL A 200 -24.28 17.90 25.51
CA VAL A 200 -25.63 18.44 25.80
C VAL A 200 -26.56 17.29 26.13
N CYS A 201 -26.57 16.90 27.38
CA CYS A 201 -27.67 16.06 27.90
C CYS A 201 -27.91 16.31 29.35
N LEU A 202 -29.06 16.97 29.57
CA LEU A 202 -30.07 16.65 30.57
C LEU A 202 -29.75 17.01 32.03
N LEU A 203 -30.07 18.25 32.34
CA LEU A 203 -30.67 18.57 33.62
C LEU A 203 -32.21 18.47 33.43
N TYR A 204 -32.78 17.33 33.76
CA TYR A 204 -34.19 17.21 34.09
C TYR A 204 -34.26 17.08 35.61
N THR A 205 -34.55 18.19 36.27
CA THR A 205 -34.96 18.17 37.69
C THR A 205 -36.40 17.76 37.74
N SER A 206 -36.66 16.64 38.39
CA SER A 206 -37.99 16.28 38.86
C SER A 206 -38.19 16.94 40.22
N ASP A 207 -38.96 18.01 40.26
CA ASP A 207 -39.66 18.47 41.46
C ASP A 207 -41.14 18.34 41.22
N ALA A 208 -41.74 17.40 41.89
CA ALA A 208 -43.14 17.42 42.32
C ALA A 208 -43.42 16.19 43.16
N ALA A 209 -43.40 16.36 44.46
CA ALA A 209 -44.15 15.56 45.38
C ALA A 209 -44.66 16.47 46.49
N ASP A 210 -45.97 16.66 46.52
CA ASP A 210 -46.85 16.73 47.66
C ASP A 210 -48.20 16.16 47.24
#